data_ef518c6babc35445c6d86f3a0b401a35
#
_entry.id   ef518c6babc35445c6d86f3a0b401a35
#
_cell.length_a   1.000
_cell.length_b   1.000
_cell.length_c   1.000
_cell.angle_alpha   90.00
_cell.angle_beta   90.00
_cell.angle_gamma   90.00
#
_symmetry.space_group_name_H-M   'P 1'
#
loop_
_entity.id
_entity.type
_entity.pdbx_description
1 polymer ?
#
loop_
_entity_poly.entity_id
_entity_poly.type
_entity_poly.pdbx_seq_one_letter_code
_entity_poly.pdbx_strand_id
1 'polypeptide(L)'
;MQRVMVLRLQQVYFPIMRLYCRSIYKPLSFLKLFELVVRPWPSTCLGSRTSTLSQRHCLHTHVSSQQPQITPESVEILGRIYPRDDMTNVTAKILSLVGRDLHNQKHHPLWIIKERIKEHFYRSYTSRTGTPIFSVYDNISQVVTVEQNFDSLLIPKDHPSRKKGDNYYLNQTHMLRAHTSAHQRELVRSGLDCFLLAGDVYRRDEIDASHYPVFHQMEGVRLFNNHELFARVENGEDLSLFENSGRRTAQKQEIHTLEAVKLVEFNLKHTLTQLIRHLFGEELEIRWVECYFPFTHPSFEMEVRFQGDWLEVLGCGVMEQELLHSAGAENKVGWAFGLGLERLAMVLFGIPDIRLFWSKDERFLKQFHLTNINDSVTFQALGKYPPLFNDISFWLPAEGYTETDFYDLVRSIGGDLVEKVELQDQFTHPKTNKVSHCYRIVYRHMERTLSQEEVRLIHQAIEQAAEQKLGVQGRF
;
A
#
# COMPACT_ATOMS: atom_id res chain seq x y z
N MET A 1 -20.40 -18.97 -10.36
CA MET A 1 -19.33 -19.04 -9.33
C MET A 1 -18.49 -17.75 -9.23
N GLN A 2 -18.35 -16.93 -10.28
CA GLN A 2 -17.64 -15.63 -10.22
C GLN A 2 -18.34 -14.54 -9.38
N ARG A 3 -19.66 -14.56 -9.23
CA ARG A 3 -20.41 -13.54 -8.45
C ARG A 3 -20.16 -13.57 -6.92
N VAL A 4 -19.70 -14.67 -6.37
CA VAL A 4 -19.49 -14.81 -4.91
C VAL A 4 -18.13 -14.23 -4.48
N MET A 5 -17.17 -14.15 -5.40
CA MET A 5 -15.81 -13.69 -5.09
C MET A 5 -15.71 -12.15 -4.96
N VAL A 6 -16.52 -11.40 -5.71
CA VAL A 6 -16.49 -9.93 -5.70
C VAL A 6 -17.21 -9.33 -4.48
N LEU A 7 -18.29 -9.96 -3.99
CA LEU A 7 -19.01 -9.52 -2.78
C LEU A 7 -18.16 -9.61 -1.49
N ARG A 8 -17.14 -10.48 -1.47
CA ARG A 8 -16.25 -10.64 -0.31
C ARG A 8 -15.07 -9.66 -0.28
N LEU A 9 -14.67 -9.10 -1.41
CA LEU A 9 -13.60 -8.10 -1.47
C LEU A 9 -13.99 -6.75 -0.83
N GLN A 10 -15.28 -6.45 -0.72
CA GLN A 10 -15.76 -5.20 -0.09
C GLN A 10 -15.89 -5.27 1.44
N GLN A 11 -15.95 -6.45 2.04
CA GLN A 11 -16.20 -6.57 3.48
C GLN A 11 -14.95 -6.56 4.37
N VAL A 12 -13.76 -6.68 3.79
CA VAL A 12 -12.56 -7.03 4.54
C VAL A 12 -11.62 -5.85 4.84
N TYR A 13 -11.80 -4.68 4.22
CA TYR A 13 -10.82 -3.59 4.38
C TYR A 13 -11.10 -2.56 5.49
N PHE A 14 -12.23 -2.59 6.20
CA PHE A 14 -12.52 -1.58 7.23
C PHE A 14 -13.41 -2.03 8.39
N PRO A 15 -12.91 -2.68 9.44
CA PRO A 15 -13.55 -2.59 10.76
C PRO A 15 -13.22 -1.30 11.51
N ILE A 16 -12.10 -0.63 11.24
CA ILE A 16 -11.58 0.44 12.11
C ILE A 16 -11.95 1.86 11.66
N MET A 17 -12.23 2.11 10.37
CA MET A 17 -12.60 3.45 9.89
C MET A 17 -14.10 3.76 9.86
N ARG A 18 -15.00 2.78 10.00
CA ARG A 18 -16.46 3.00 9.94
C ARG A 18 -17.09 3.63 11.18
N LEU A 19 -16.38 3.82 12.26
CA LEU A 19 -16.96 4.35 13.52
C LEU A 19 -17.07 5.88 13.59
N TYR A 20 -16.56 6.64 12.62
CA TYR A 20 -16.58 8.11 12.67
C TYR A 20 -17.34 8.85 11.56
N CYS A 21 -17.93 8.19 10.58
CA CYS A 21 -18.68 8.86 9.51
C CYS A 21 -20.17 8.52 9.48
N ARG A 22 -20.90 8.77 10.57
CA ARG A 22 -22.35 8.90 10.55
C ARG A 22 -22.76 10.15 11.32
N SER A 23 -22.74 11.29 10.65
CA SER A 23 -23.70 12.37 10.93
C SER A 23 -23.55 13.51 9.91
N ILE A 24 -24.66 13.81 9.25
CA ILE A 24 -25.07 15.14 8.72
C ILE A 24 -24.34 15.66 7.47
N TYR A 25 -24.97 15.63 6.26
CA TYR A 25 -25.48 16.75 5.46
C TYR A 25 -25.90 16.30 4.05
N LYS A 26 -27.07 16.78 3.62
CA LYS A 26 -27.65 16.62 2.27
C LYS A 26 -26.92 17.46 1.23
N PRO A 27 -26.90 17.05 -0.07
CA PRO A 27 -26.16 17.77 -1.11
C PRO A 27 -26.94 19.01 -1.58
N LEU A 28 -26.26 20.15 -1.61
CA LEU A 28 -26.69 21.33 -2.36
C LEU A 28 -25.87 21.43 -3.66
N SER A 29 -26.61 21.63 -4.74
CA SER A 29 -26.20 21.65 -6.14
C SER A 29 -24.98 22.50 -6.47
N PHE A 30 -23.95 21.86 -7.01
CA PHE A 30 -22.71 22.45 -7.55
C PHE A 30 -22.84 22.63 -9.07
N LEU A 31 -23.49 23.68 -9.54
CA LEU A 31 -23.58 23.99 -10.97
C LEU A 31 -23.61 25.48 -11.25
N LYS A 32 -22.63 26.26 -10.72
CA LYS A 32 -22.50 27.68 -11.15
C LYS A 32 -21.14 28.32 -10.81
N LEU A 33 -20.02 27.66 -11.04
CA LEU A 33 -18.69 28.33 -10.93
C LEU A 33 -17.63 27.73 -11.86
N PHE A 34 -18.04 27.19 -13.01
CA PHE A 34 -17.10 26.62 -13.98
C PHE A 34 -17.31 27.24 -15.38
N GLU A 35 -17.07 28.54 -15.49
CA GLU A 35 -16.76 29.17 -16.78
C GLU A 35 -15.57 30.11 -16.57
N LEU A 36 -14.37 29.55 -16.44
CA LEU A 36 -13.14 30.27 -16.62
C LEU A 36 -12.18 29.43 -17.47
N VAL A 37 -12.02 29.91 -18.64
CA VAL A 37 -11.32 29.49 -19.84
C VAL A 37 -9.95 28.89 -19.56
N VAL A 38 -9.78 27.60 -19.82
CA VAL A 38 -8.48 26.96 -20.05
C VAL A 38 -8.31 26.75 -21.56
N ARG A 39 -7.35 27.44 -22.16
CA ARG A 39 -7.00 27.24 -23.58
C ARG A 39 -6.13 25.98 -23.75
N PRO A 40 -6.38 25.17 -24.80
CA PRO A 40 -5.56 24.00 -25.10
C PRO A 40 -4.19 24.37 -25.73
N TRP A 41 -3.20 23.55 -25.49
CA TRP A 41 -1.86 23.69 -26.06
C TRP A 41 -1.82 23.33 -27.56
N PRO A 42 -1.06 24.05 -28.40
CA PRO A 42 -0.78 23.63 -29.76
C PRO A 42 0.36 22.64 -29.82
N SER A 43 0.14 21.55 -30.52
CA SER A 43 1.13 20.57 -30.95
C SER A 43 1.99 21.16 -32.07
N THR A 44 3.31 21.24 -31.91
CA THR A 44 4.21 21.45 -33.02
C THR A 44 5.52 20.69 -32.86
N CYS A 45 5.66 19.75 -33.78
CA CYS A 45 6.81 19.32 -34.57
C CYS A 45 8.16 18.92 -33.99
N LEU A 46 8.45 17.69 -34.30
CA LEU A 46 9.69 16.92 -34.55
C LEU A 46 10.94 17.72 -34.93
N GLY A 47 12.04 17.39 -34.28
CA GLY A 47 13.39 17.67 -34.69
C GLY A 47 14.38 16.72 -34.03
N SER A 48 14.82 15.71 -34.79
CA SER A 48 15.84 14.73 -34.39
C SER A 48 17.21 15.36 -34.21
N ARG A 49 17.84 15.20 -33.07
CA ARG A 49 19.32 15.23 -32.93
C ARG A 49 19.77 14.28 -31.83
N THR A 50 20.52 13.28 -32.24
CA THR A 50 21.31 12.38 -31.39
C THR A 50 22.40 13.16 -30.68
N SER A 51 22.42 13.11 -29.34
CA SER A 51 23.58 13.50 -28.54
C SER A 51 23.86 12.41 -27.52
N THR A 52 25.06 11.85 -27.62
CA THR A 52 25.70 10.90 -26.71
C THR A 52 25.67 11.40 -25.26
N LEU A 53 25.00 10.69 -24.38
CA LEU A 53 25.00 10.93 -22.94
C LEU A 53 26.05 10.05 -22.26
N SER A 54 26.98 10.73 -21.62
CA SER A 54 27.99 10.25 -20.70
C SER A 54 27.42 9.29 -19.66
N GLN A 55 27.97 8.07 -19.62
CA GLN A 55 27.77 7.10 -18.55
C GLN A 55 28.27 7.67 -17.22
N ARG A 56 27.38 8.02 -16.32
CA ARG A 56 27.71 8.19 -14.92
C ARG A 56 27.71 6.80 -14.26
N HIS A 57 28.85 6.39 -13.76
CA HIS A 57 29.05 5.20 -12.95
C HIS A 57 28.17 5.29 -11.68
N CYS A 58 27.14 4.47 -11.61
CA CYS A 58 26.52 4.12 -10.34
C CYS A 58 27.51 3.23 -9.57
N LEU A 59 27.99 3.74 -8.46
CA LEU A 59 28.69 2.94 -7.46
C LEU A 59 27.71 1.92 -6.88
N HIS A 60 27.72 0.72 -7.42
CA HIS A 60 27.13 -0.45 -6.76
C HIS A 60 27.98 -0.77 -5.54
N THR A 61 27.55 -0.32 -4.38
CA THR A 61 28.00 -0.91 -3.12
C THR A 61 27.44 -2.33 -3.08
N HIS A 62 28.29 -3.33 -3.24
CA HIS A 62 27.98 -4.72 -2.94
C HIS A 62 27.61 -4.82 -1.47
N VAL A 63 26.32 -4.79 -1.15
CA VAL A 63 25.82 -5.22 0.14
C VAL A 63 26.01 -6.74 0.17
N SER A 64 26.87 -7.22 1.06
CA SER A 64 27.06 -8.63 1.35
C SER A 64 25.70 -9.30 1.57
N SER A 65 25.40 -10.33 0.79
CA SER A 65 24.15 -11.10 0.84
C SER A 65 24.18 -12.07 2.04
N GLN A 66 24.30 -11.57 3.25
CA GLN A 66 24.04 -12.37 4.44
C GLN A 66 22.54 -12.57 4.60
N GLN A 67 22.10 -13.83 4.71
CA GLN A 67 20.69 -14.12 4.96
C GLN A 67 20.27 -13.55 6.32
N PRO A 68 19.08 -12.97 6.43
CA PRO A 68 18.58 -12.45 7.70
C PRO A 68 18.57 -13.53 8.77
N GLN A 69 19.01 -13.19 9.99
CA GLN A 69 19.10 -14.12 11.11
C GLN A 69 18.37 -13.57 12.33
N ILE A 70 17.72 -14.46 13.07
CA ILE A 70 17.10 -14.15 14.37
C ILE A 70 17.84 -14.98 15.41
N THR A 71 18.47 -14.30 16.38
CA THR A 71 19.04 -14.91 17.58
C THR A 71 18.16 -14.56 18.79
N PRO A 72 18.38 -15.16 19.98
CA PRO A 72 17.67 -14.75 21.19
C PRO A 72 17.84 -13.26 21.53
N GLU A 73 18.98 -12.66 21.20
CA GLU A 73 19.36 -11.30 21.60
C GLU A 73 19.20 -10.26 20.50
N SER A 74 19.20 -10.67 19.22
CA SER A 74 19.21 -9.73 18.11
C SER A 74 18.53 -10.26 16.84
N VAL A 75 18.17 -9.31 15.97
CA VAL A 75 17.73 -9.54 14.59
C VAL A 75 18.77 -8.93 13.65
N GLU A 76 19.37 -9.73 12.78
CA GLU A 76 20.22 -9.25 11.70
C GLU A 76 19.42 -9.16 10.40
N ILE A 77 19.41 -7.99 9.77
CA ILE A 77 18.66 -7.72 8.54
C ILE A 77 19.36 -6.62 7.72
N LEU A 78 19.48 -6.81 6.41
CA LEU A 78 20.13 -5.86 5.48
C LEU A 78 21.53 -5.44 5.94
N GLY A 79 22.29 -6.38 6.53
CA GLY A 79 23.65 -6.15 7.04
C GLY A 79 23.73 -5.28 8.30
N ARG A 80 22.61 -5.09 9.02
CA ARG A 80 22.55 -4.38 10.30
C ARG A 80 21.97 -5.27 11.39
N ILE A 81 22.46 -5.07 12.61
CA ILE A 81 22.03 -5.82 13.81
C ILE A 81 21.16 -4.90 14.67
N TYR A 82 19.98 -5.39 15.03
CA TYR A 82 19.02 -4.71 15.89
C TYR A 82 18.83 -5.52 17.18
N PRO A 83 19.06 -4.94 18.36
CA PRO A 83 18.80 -5.63 19.62
C PRO A 83 17.31 -5.93 19.75
N ARG A 84 17.00 -7.09 20.31
CA ARG A 84 15.61 -7.49 20.59
C ARG A 84 15.15 -6.91 21.92
N ASP A 85 13.87 -6.66 21.99
CA ASP A 85 13.13 -6.27 23.18
C ASP A 85 11.70 -6.84 23.17
N ASP A 86 10.85 -6.38 24.08
CA ASP A 86 9.44 -6.80 24.20
C ASP A 86 8.56 -6.43 22.98
N MET A 87 8.99 -5.46 22.18
CA MET A 87 8.31 -5.11 20.93
C MET A 87 8.63 -6.03 19.76
N THR A 88 9.76 -6.75 19.81
CA THR A 88 10.20 -7.59 18.69
C THR A 88 9.17 -8.68 18.36
N ASN A 89 8.70 -8.71 17.10
CA ASN A 89 7.72 -9.68 16.63
C ASN A 89 7.95 -10.16 15.18
N VAL A 90 9.04 -9.76 14.54
CA VAL A 90 9.40 -10.28 13.20
C VAL A 90 9.66 -11.78 13.25
N THR A 91 9.23 -12.48 12.21
CA THR A 91 9.41 -13.93 12.08
C THR A 91 10.44 -14.26 11.00
N ALA A 92 11.02 -15.46 11.03
CA ALA A 92 11.96 -15.92 10.01
C ALA A 92 11.31 -15.91 8.60
N LYS A 93 10.01 -16.25 8.50
CA LYS A 93 9.26 -16.20 7.23
C LYS A 93 9.25 -14.77 6.69
N ILE A 94 8.89 -13.78 7.50
CA ILE A 94 8.85 -12.37 7.08
C ILE A 94 10.24 -11.88 6.67
N LEU A 95 11.26 -12.18 7.46
CA LEU A 95 12.63 -11.80 7.12
C LEU A 95 13.11 -12.42 5.80
N SER A 96 12.67 -13.62 5.45
CA SER A 96 13.01 -14.26 4.17
C SER A 96 12.40 -13.58 2.94
N LEU A 97 11.40 -12.70 3.15
CA LEU A 97 10.73 -11.93 2.10
C LEU A 97 11.35 -10.54 1.89
N VAL A 98 12.11 -10.05 2.89
CA VAL A 98 12.78 -8.73 2.81
C VAL A 98 13.84 -8.72 1.71
N GLY A 99 13.88 -7.65 0.93
CA GLY A 99 14.84 -7.48 -0.17
C GLY A 99 14.54 -8.34 -1.40
N ARG A 100 13.34 -8.89 -1.51
CA ARG A 100 12.92 -9.60 -2.74
C ARG A 100 12.65 -8.63 -3.88
N ASP A 101 12.25 -7.41 -3.58
CA ASP A 101 12.09 -6.30 -4.53
C ASP A 101 11.35 -6.67 -5.83
N LEU A 102 10.20 -7.38 -5.69
CA LEU A 102 9.44 -7.90 -6.84
C LEU A 102 9.05 -6.79 -7.83
N HIS A 103 8.79 -5.58 -7.33
CA HIS A 103 8.51 -4.40 -8.13
C HIS A 103 9.70 -3.93 -8.99
N ASN A 104 10.92 -4.43 -8.74
CA ASN A 104 12.12 -4.15 -9.50
C ASN A 104 12.59 -5.35 -10.36
N GLN A 105 11.92 -6.49 -10.26
CA GLN A 105 12.23 -7.66 -11.08
C GLN A 105 11.60 -7.50 -12.47
N LYS A 106 12.42 -7.31 -13.49
CA LYS A 106 11.97 -7.15 -14.88
C LYS A 106 11.03 -8.30 -15.29
N HIS A 107 9.94 -7.98 -15.97
CA HIS A 107 8.86 -8.88 -16.39
C HIS A 107 7.99 -9.43 -15.24
N HIS A 108 8.24 -9.07 -14.00
CA HIS A 108 7.30 -9.37 -12.93
C HIS A 108 6.02 -8.51 -13.09
N PRO A 109 4.81 -9.01 -12.81
CA PRO A 109 3.57 -8.22 -12.93
C PRO A 109 3.63 -6.87 -12.19
N LEU A 110 4.20 -6.83 -10.98
CA LEU A 110 4.34 -5.60 -10.18
C LEU A 110 5.33 -4.61 -10.83
N TRP A 111 6.41 -5.11 -11.43
CA TRP A 111 7.32 -4.28 -12.21
C TRP A 111 6.62 -3.64 -13.41
N ILE A 112 5.78 -4.41 -14.13
CA ILE A 112 5.02 -3.90 -15.27
C ILE A 112 4.11 -2.74 -14.85
N ILE A 113 3.33 -2.90 -13.77
CA ILE A 113 2.46 -1.83 -13.26
C ILE A 113 3.28 -0.61 -12.83
N LYS A 114 4.36 -0.80 -12.07
CA LYS A 114 5.26 0.29 -11.66
C LYS A 114 5.80 1.06 -12.87
N GLU A 115 6.29 0.35 -13.88
CA GLU A 115 6.85 1.00 -15.09
C GLU A 115 5.76 1.71 -15.92
N ARG A 116 4.53 1.18 -16.01
CA ARG A 116 3.39 1.88 -16.64
C ARG A 116 3.07 3.20 -15.94
N ILE A 117 3.01 3.18 -14.60
CA ILE A 117 2.78 4.39 -13.80
C ILE A 117 3.91 5.39 -14.03
N LYS A 118 5.17 4.96 -13.92
CA LYS A 118 6.35 5.79 -14.15
C LYS A 118 6.35 6.39 -15.56
N GLU A 119 6.08 5.59 -16.59
CA GLU A 119 6.01 6.06 -17.98
C GLU A 119 4.93 7.13 -18.15
N HIS A 120 3.74 6.94 -17.56
CA HIS A 120 2.68 7.93 -17.58
C HIS A 120 3.13 9.26 -16.99
N PHE A 121 3.74 9.25 -15.80
CA PHE A 121 4.25 10.48 -15.16
C PHE A 121 5.36 11.13 -15.97
N TYR A 122 6.28 10.35 -16.52
CA TYR A 122 7.40 10.86 -17.31
C TYR A 122 6.95 11.52 -18.62
N ARG A 123 5.90 11.03 -19.24
CA ARG A 123 5.33 11.61 -20.47
C ARG A 123 4.45 12.82 -20.19
N SER A 124 3.67 12.77 -19.11
CA SER A 124 2.65 13.78 -18.81
C SER A 124 3.20 15.00 -18.09
N TYR A 125 4.29 14.83 -17.34
CA TYR A 125 4.84 15.89 -16.48
C TYR A 125 6.29 16.17 -16.81
N THR A 126 6.49 17.08 -17.76
CA THR A 126 7.82 17.48 -18.23
C THR A 126 8.08 18.95 -17.95
N SER A 127 9.35 19.30 -17.77
CA SER A 127 9.85 20.67 -17.74
C SER A 127 9.69 21.36 -19.11
N ARG A 128 9.99 22.64 -19.17
CA ARG A 128 10.01 23.39 -20.46
C ARG A 128 11.01 22.80 -21.47
N THR A 129 12.02 22.10 -21.02
CA THR A 129 13.04 21.42 -21.84
C THR A 129 12.68 19.99 -22.22
N GLY A 130 11.49 19.50 -21.84
CA GLY A 130 11.03 18.13 -22.10
C GLY A 130 11.57 17.06 -21.13
N THR A 131 12.31 17.48 -20.09
CA THR A 131 12.81 16.55 -19.06
C THR A 131 11.69 16.23 -18.05
N PRO A 132 11.47 14.96 -17.69
CA PRO A 132 10.52 14.61 -16.63
C PRO A 132 10.82 15.35 -15.32
N ILE A 133 9.77 15.86 -14.66
CA ILE A 133 9.93 16.58 -13.39
C ILE A 133 9.88 15.67 -12.17
N PHE A 134 9.31 14.46 -12.31
CA PHE A 134 9.27 13.48 -11.23
C PHE A 134 10.55 12.65 -11.20
N SER A 135 11.14 12.51 -10.01
CA SER A 135 12.21 11.54 -9.73
C SER A 135 11.60 10.26 -9.16
N VAL A 136 12.21 9.10 -9.42
CA VAL A 136 11.71 7.81 -8.91
C VAL A 136 12.67 7.24 -7.88
N TYR A 137 12.13 6.84 -6.74
CA TYR A 137 12.82 6.20 -5.63
C TYR A 137 12.18 4.84 -5.36
N ASP A 138 12.78 3.78 -5.84
CA ASP A 138 12.26 2.41 -5.75
C ASP A 138 13.25 1.42 -5.12
N ASN A 139 14.29 1.93 -4.46
CA ASN A 139 15.30 1.15 -3.75
C ASN A 139 15.69 1.82 -2.42
N ILE A 140 14.69 2.11 -1.58
CA ILE A 140 14.91 2.68 -0.24
C ILE A 140 14.74 1.58 0.81
N SER A 141 15.52 1.66 1.90
CA SER A 141 15.52 0.67 2.97
C SER A 141 14.12 0.33 3.48
N GLN A 142 13.86 -0.97 3.63
CA GLN A 142 12.63 -1.50 4.20
C GLN A 142 12.55 -1.30 5.73
N VAL A 143 13.70 -1.12 6.38
CA VAL A 143 13.76 -0.84 7.82
C VAL A 143 13.72 0.67 8.03
N VAL A 144 12.79 1.10 8.84
CA VAL A 144 12.55 2.49 9.22
C VAL A 144 12.47 2.63 10.74
N THR A 145 12.62 3.85 11.23
CA THR A 145 12.32 4.12 12.64
C THR A 145 10.80 4.21 12.86
N VAL A 146 10.37 3.97 14.10
CA VAL A 146 8.98 4.18 14.52
C VAL A 146 8.56 5.64 14.30
N GLU A 147 9.48 6.57 14.51
CA GLU A 147 9.29 7.99 14.23
C GLU A 147 9.01 8.25 12.73
N GLN A 148 9.81 7.66 11.83
CA GLN A 148 9.57 7.79 10.38
C GLN A 148 8.23 7.19 9.96
N ASN A 149 7.86 6.03 10.53
CA ASN A 149 6.63 5.34 10.12
C ASN A 149 5.35 5.99 10.65
N PHE A 150 5.42 6.71 11.77
CA PHE A 150 4.24 7.24 12.45
C PHE A 150 4.33 8.73 12.80
N ASP A 151 5.34 9.14 13.58
CA ASP A 151 5.38 10.50 14.13
C ASP A 151 5.57 11.54 13.02
N SER A 152 6.42 11.24 12.04
CA SER A 152 6.65 12.10 10.87
C SER A 152 5.41 12.27 9.98
N LEU A 153 4.40 11.44 10.16
CA LEU A 153 3.11 11.45 9.46
C LEU A 153 1.96 11.87 10.36
N LEU A 154 2.27 12.50 11.50
CA LEU A 154 1.29 13.04 12.43
C LEU A 154 0.30 11.98 12.97
N ILE A 155 0.66 10.70 12.91
CA ILE A 155 -0.18 9.62 13.44
C ILE A 155 -0.10 9.66 14.97
N PRO A 156 -1.24 9.82 15.68
CA PRO A 156 -1.26 9.91 17.14
C PRO A 156 -0.63 8.69 17.84
N LYS A 157 -0.06 8.89 19.05
CA LYS A 157 0.63 7.81 19.78
C LYS A 157 -0.28 6.66 20.18
N ASP A 158 -1.55 6.95 20.41
CA ASP A 158 -2.61 6.00 20.79
C ASP A 158 -3.37 5.44 19.59
N HIS A 159 -2.97 5.81 18.35
CA HIS A 159 -3.66 5.37 17.15
C HIS A 159 -3.57 3.84 16.97
N PRO A 160 -4.68 3.15 16.62
CA PRO A 160 -4.70 1.70 16.45
C PRO A 160 -3.64 1.15 15.50
N SER A 161 -3.32 1.87 14.41
CA SER A 161 -2.31 1.46 13.44
C SER A 161 -0.89 1.30 14.00
N ARG A 162 -0.62 1.77 15.23
CA ARG A 162 0.68 1.57 15.91
C ARG A 162 0.78 0.26 16.68
N LYS A 163 -0.32 -0.49 16.78
CA LYS A 163 -0.33 -1.71 17.57
C LYS A 163 0.68 -2.73 17.04
N LYS A 164 1.28 -3.46 17.98
CA LYS A 164 2.15 -4.59 17.69
C LYS A 164 1.43 -5.68 16.88
N GLY A 165 0.10 -5.79 17.06
CA GLY A 165 -0.77 -6.69 16.30
C GLY A 165 -0.81 -6.40 14.80
N ASP A 166 -0.57 -5.16 14.35
CA ASP A 166 -0.74 -4.76 12.96
C ASP A 166 0.59 -4.57 12.22
N ASN A 167 1.73 -4.55 12.96
CA ASN A 167 3.04 -4.20 12.41
C ASN A 167 4.12 -5.20 12.78
N TYR A 168 5.21 -5.22 12.00
CA TYR A 168 6.42 -5.99 12.27
C TYR A 168 7.52 -5.09 12.85
N TYR A 169 7.70 -5.18 14.17
CA TYR A 169 8.72 -4.45 14.91
C TYR A 169 10.01 -5.27 15.04
N LEU A 170 11.15 -4.64 14.79
CA LEU A 170 12.47 -5.16 15.12
C LEU A 170 12.79 -4.92 16.60
N ASN A 171 12.38 -3.75 17.10
CA ASN A 171 12.43 -3.35 18.52
C ASN A 171 11.55 -2.09 18.72
N GLN A 172 11.60 -1.47 19.89
CA GLN A 172 10.83 -0.25 20.21
C GLN A 172 11.14 0.95 19.29
N THR A 173 12.31 0.99 18.65
CA THR A 173 12.76 2.12 17.85
C THR A 173 12.73 1.86 16.34
N HIS A 174 12.78 0.61 15.91
CA HIS A 174 12.83 0.22 14.49
C HIS A 174 11.80 -0.84 14.13
N MET A 175 11.32 -0.76 12.90
CA MET A 175 10.31 -1.67 12.34
C MET A 175 10.50 -1.84 10.83
N LEU A 176 9.86 -2.86 10.27
CA LEU A 176 9.63 -2.91 8.84
C LEU A 176 8.55 -1.90 8.47
N ARG A 177 8.78 -1.08 7.43
CA ARG A 177 7.84 -0.01 7.06
C ARG A 177 6.44 -0.57 6.76
N ALA A 178 5.41 0.00 7.35
CA ALA A 178 4.02 -0.37 7.12
C ALA A 178 3.41 0.31 5.88
N HIS A 179 4.07 1.34 5.37
CA HIS A 179 3.71 2.09 4.16
C HIS A 179 4.94 2.85 3.63
N THR A 180 4.89 3.19 2.35
CA THR A 180 5.99 3.92 1.70
C THR A 180 6.10 5.37 2.18
N SER A 181 5.00 5.96 2.68
CA SER A 181 4.96 7.36 3.18
C SER A 181 5.93 7.63 4.34
N ALA A 182 6.46 6.58 5.00
CA ALA A 182 7.52 6.71 6.00
C ALA A 182 8.77 7.48 5.50
N HIS A 183 8.95 7.57 4.19
CA HIS A 183 10.09 8.26 3.57
C HIS A 183 9.75 9.66 3.06
N GLN A 184 8.49 10.09 3.07
CA GLN A 184 8.06 11.37 2.49
C GLN A 184 8.80 12.56 3.09
N ARG A 185 8.83 12.66 4.43
CA ARG A 185 9.47 13.80 5.11
C ARG A 185 10.94 13.95 4.74
N GLU A 186 11.68 12.85 4.64
CA GLU A 186 13.10 12.88 4.31
C GLU A 186 13.34 13.26 2.85
N LEU A 187 12.53 12.77 1.92
CA LEU A 187 12.62 13.14 0.51
C LEU A 187 12.28 14.61 0.30
N VAL A 188 11.23 15.13 0.94
CA VAL A 188 10.91 16.58 0.94
C VAL A 188 12.05 17.38 1.55
N ARG A 189 12.60 16.96 2.70
CA ARG A 189 13.73 17.61 3.37
C ARG A 189 14.99 17.67 2.49
N SER A 190 15.17 16.69 1.60
CA SER A 190 16.27 16.70 0.63
C SER A 190 16.08 17.70 -0.54
N GLY A 191 14.97 18.45 -0.53
CA GLY A 191 14.65 19.47 -1.54
C GLY A 191 13.88 18.95 -2.74
N LEU A 192 13.24 17.80 -2.64
CA LEU A 192 12.46 17.20 -3.72
C LEU A 192 11.02 17.71 -3.68
N ASP A 193 10.57 18.30 -4.79
CA ASP A 193 9.21 18.83 -4.97
C ASP A 193 8.30 17.88 -5.76
N CYS A 194 8.87 16.99 -6.55
CA CYS A 194 8.14 16.04 -7.39
C CYS A 194 8.84 14.69 -7.37
N PHE A 195 8.22 13.69 -6.76
CA PHE A 195 8.80 12.33 -6.75
C PHE A 195 7.73 11.24 -6.72
N LEU A 196 8.13 10.08 -7.24
CA LEU A 196 7.43 8.82 -7.10
C LEU A 196 8.28 7.92 -6.21
N LEU A 197 7.63 7.21 -5.31
CA LEU A 197 8.27 6.29 -4.38
C LEU A 197 7.58 4.94 -4.50
N ALA A 198 8.34 3.86 -4.70
CA ALA A 198 7.79 2.51 -4.75
C ALA A 198 8.59 1.56 -3.86
N GLY A 199 7.91 0.59 -3.26
CA GLY A 199 8.58 -0.42 -2.45
C GLY A 199 7.62 -1.36 -1.74
N ASP A 200 8.21 -2.43 -1.22
CA ASP A 200 7.53 -3.39 -0.37
C ASP A 200 7.19 -2.79 1.00
N VAL A 201 6.04 -3.18 1.53
CA VAL A 201 5.55 -2.78 2.85
C VAL A 201 5.08 -4.02 3.61
N TYR A 202 5.04 -3.91 4.94
CA TYR A 202 4.91 -5.06 5.84
C TYR A 202 3.82 -4.79 6.86
N ARG A 203 2.77 -5.63 6.82
CA ARG A 203 1.65 -5.56 7.78
C ARG A 203 1.28 -6.95 8.25
N ARG A 204 0.90 -7.04 9.50
CA ARG A 204 0.26 -8.26 10.03
C ARG A 204 -1.21 -8.19 9.65
N ASP A 205 -1.65 -9.18 8.90
CA ASP A 205 -2.97 -9.17 8.30
C ASP A 205 -3.57 -10.57 8.25
N GLU A 206 -4.85 -10.65 7.93
CA GLU A 206 -5.58 -11.89 7.69
C GLU A 206 -4.92 -12.75 6.58
N ILE A 207 -5.36 -13.99 6.48
CA ILE A 207 -4.91 -14.90 5.41
C ILE A 207 -6.10 -15.17 4.50
N ASP A 208 -6.05 -14.57 3.30
CA ASP A 208 -7.00 -14.83 2.22
C ASP A 208 -6.35 -14.58 0.85
N ALA A 209 -7.16 -14.62 -0.22
CA ALA A 209 -6.68 -14.44 -1.59
C ALA A 209 -6.21 -13.00 -1.91
N SER A 210 -6.54 -12.02 -1.07
CA SER A 210 -6.25 -10.58 -1.30
C SER A 210 -5.27 -9.97 -0.30
N HIS A 211 -4.96 -10.68 0.81
CA HIS A 211 -4.07 -10.22 1.87
C HIS A 211 -2.81 -11.07 1.96
N TYR A 212 -1.69 -10.40 1.97
CA TYR A 212 -0.37 -11.00 2.18
C TYR A 212 0.47 -10.08 3.06
N PRO A 213 1.29 -10.62 3.97
CA PRO A 213 2.00 -9.80 4.96
C PRO A 213 3.02 -8.85 4.37
N VAL A 214 3.41 -9.07 3.13
CA VAL A 214 4.32 -8.21 2.35
C VAL A 214 3.66 -7.93 1.01
N PHE A 215 3.44 -6.66 0.74
CA PHE A 215 2.90 -6.20 -0.54
C PHE A 215 3.62 -4.92 -0.96
N HIS A 216 3.31 -4.38 -2.13
CA HIS A 216 4.04 -3.26 -2.70
C HIS A 216 3.13 -2.06 -2.87
N GLN A 217 3.62 -0.91 -2.43
CA GLN A 217 2.95 0.36 -2.66
C GLN A 217 3.76 1.23 -3.61
N MET A 218 3.06 2.06 -4.35
CA MET A 218 3.63 3.20 -5.05
C MET A 218 2.89 4.45 -4.63
N GLU A 219 3.63 5.51 -4.37
CA GLU A 219 3.07 6.81 -4.04
C GLU A 219 3.72 7.92 -4.85
N GLY A 220 3.06 9.06 -4.92
CA GLY A 220 3.60 10.26 -5.52
C GLY A 220 3.34 11.46 -4.66
N VAL A 221 4.30 12.38 -4.67
CA VAL A 221 4.24 13.67 -4.00
C VAL A 221 4.53 14.76 -5.00
N ARG A 222 3.76 15.86 -4.93
CA ARG A 222 4.04 17.08 -5.66
C ARG A 222 3.79 18.29 -4.79
N LEU A 223 4.82 19.13 -4.69
CA LEU A 223 4.77 20.41 -3.98
C LEU A 223 4.76 21.57 -4.98
N PHE A 224 4.15 22.67 -4.58
CA PHE A 224 4.03 23.90 -5.36
C PHE A 224 4.44 25.08 -4.50
N ASN A 225 5.21 25.98 -5.07
CA ASN A 225 5.35 27.33 -4.55
C ASN A 225 4.22 28.26 -5.08
N ASN A 226 4.15 29.49 -4.55
CA ASN A 226 3.10 30.45 -4.91
C ASN A 226 3.06 30.72 -6.44
N HIS A 227 4.21 31.03 -7.02
CA HIS A 227 4.31 31.34 -8.44
C HIS A 227 3.92 30.14 -9.31
N GLU A 228 4.31 28.92 -8.93
CA GLU A 228 4.03 27.71 -9.72
C GLU A 228 2.54 27.36 -9.71
N LEU A 229 1.89 27.45 -8.52
CA LEU A 229 0.48 27.10 -8.37
C LEU A 229 -0.43 28.06 -9.13
N PHE A 230 -0.15 29.35 -9.05
CA PHE A 230 -1.00 30.38 -9.63
C PHE A 230 -0.56 30.87 -11.03
N ALA A 231 0.51 30.31 -11.61
CA ALA A 231 1.08 30.75 -12.89
C ALA A 231 0.10 30.77 -14.07
N ARG A 232 -1.02 30.04 -13.98
CA ARG A 232 -2.02 29.96 -15.05
C ARG A 232 -3.38 30.51 -14.65
N VAL A 233 -3.45 31.16 -13.51
CA VAL A 233 -4.67 31.79 -12.99
C VAL A 233 -4.66 33.26 -13.40
N GLU A 234 -5.79 33.75 -13.87
CA GLU A 234 -5.94 35.20 -14.16
C GLU A 234 -5.79 35.99 -12.87
N ASN A 235 -4.93 37.02 -12.87
CA ASN A 235 -4.50 37.76 -11.68
C ASN A 235 -3.91 36.89 -10.57
N GLY A 236 -3.21 35.79 -10.95
CA GLY A 236 -2.63 34.84 -10.00
C GLY A 236 -1.53 35.42 -9.12
N GLU A 237 -0.92 36.56 -9.54
CA GLU A 237 0.06 37.32 -8.74
C GLU A 237 -0.54 37.95 -7.48
N ASP A 238 -1.84 38.18 -7.45
CA ASP A 238 -2.56 38.74 -6.29
C ASP A 238 -2.99 37.65 -5.29
N LEU A 239 -2.81 36.37 -5.65
CA LEU A 239 -3.19 35.21 -4.82
C LEU A 239 -2.04 34.73 -3.95
N SER A 240 -2.38 34.19 -2.79
CA SER A 240 -1.43 33.64 -1.82
C SER A 240 -1.77 32.20 -1.45
N LEU A 241 -0.73 31.39 -1.17
CA LEU A 241 -0.90 30.03 -0.63
C LEU A 241 -1.50 30.04 0.77
N PHE A 242 -1.16 31.07 1.56
CA PHE A 242 -1.42 31.12 2.99
C PHE A 242 -2.20 32.36 3.40
N GLU A 243 -2.97 32.23 4.46
CA GLU A 243 -3.71 33.33 5.12
C GLU A 243 -3.39 33.37 6.61
N ASN A 244 -3.43 34.59 7.20
CA ASN A 244 -2.96 34.83 8.58
C ASN A 244 -3.98 34.47 9.68
N SER A 245 -5.27 34.31 9.36
CA SER A 245 -6.35 34.18 10.36
C SER A 245 -7.42 33.19 9.95
N GLY A 246 -7.01 32.14 9.22
CA GLY A 246 -7.93 31.10 8.75
C GLY A 246 -8.38 30.15 9.85
N ARG A 247 -9.41 29.39 9.53
CA ARG A 247 -9.91 28.29 10.38
C ARG A 247 -9.88 27.00 9.58
N ARG A 248 -9.64 25.88 10.28
CA ARG A 248 -9.80 24.56 9.69
C ARG A 248 -11.26 24.31 9.37
N THR A 249 -11.52 23.87 8.16
CA THR A 249 -12.85 23.49 7.67
C THR A 249 -12.74 22.11 6.99
N ALA A 250 -13.84 21.51 6.60
CA ALA A 250 -13.80 20.28 5.81
C ALA A 250 -13.02 20.43 4.48
N GLN A 251 -12.84 21.65 3.99
CA GLN A 251 -12.26 21.93 2.68
C GLN A 251 -10.82 22.43 2.73
N LYS A 252 -10.30 22.90 3.89
CA LYS A 252 -8.95 23.45 4.01
C LYS A 252 -8.40 23.40 5.43
N GLN A 253 -7.08 23.42 5.53
CA GLN A 253 -6.34 23.61 6.78
C GLN A 253 -6.39 25.09 7.20
N GLU A 254 -6.03 25.36 8.44
CA GLU A 254 -6.15 26.67 9.08
C GLU A 254 -5.46 27.77 8.29
N ILE A 255 -4.22 27.52 7.88
CA ILE A 255 -3.35 28.55 7.26
C ILE A 255 -3.42 28.61 5.74
N HIS A 256 -4.06 27.62 5.09
CA HIS A 256 -4.20 27.61 3.64
C HIS A 256 -5.32 28.55 3.18
N THR A 257 -5.13 29.22 2.06
CA THR A 257 -6.23 29.88 1.34
C THR A 257 -7.11 28.84 0.66
N LEU A 258 -8.39 29.14 0.48
CA LEU A 258 -9.31 28.22 -0.18
C LEU A 258 -8.94 28.02 -1.66
N GLU A 259 -8.48 29.08 -2.31
CA GLU A 259 -8.03 29.10 -3.70
C GLU A 259 -6.84 28.14 -3.89
N ALA A 260 -5.84 28.23 -3.02
CA ALA A 260 -4.69 27.33 -3.08
C ALA A 260 -5.11 25.86 -2.94
N VAL A 261 -5.93 25.53 -1.94
CA VAL A 261 -6.38 24.15 -1.72
C VAL A 261 -7.19 23.64 -2.91
N LYS A 262 -8.10 24.45 -3.46
CA LYS A 262 -8.91 24.05 -4.62
C LYS A 262 -8.08 23.79 -5.87
N LEU A 263 -7.04 24.55 -6.11
CA LEU A 263 -6.12 24.32 -7.22
C LEU A 263 -5.27 23.06 -7.01
N VAL A 264 -4.77 22.82 -5.78
CA VAL A 264 -4.04 21.59 -5.44
C VAL A 264 -4.93 20.38 -5.57
N GLU A 265 -6.17 20.43 -5.03
CA GLU A 265 -7.18 19.37 -5.16
C GLU A 265 -7.51 19.07 -6.62
N PHE A 266 -7.75 20.11 -7.43
CA PHE A 266 -8.01 19.95 -8.86
C PHE A 266 -6.83 19.30 -9.57
N ASN A 267 -5.59 19.76 -9.32
CA ASN A 267 -4.39 19.19 -9.92
C ASN A 267 -4.23 17.71 -9.54
N LEU A 268 -4.42 17.37 -8.25
CA LEU A 268 -4.38 16.01 -7.74
C LEU A 268 -5.40 15.10 -8.43
N LYS A 269 -6.68 15.49 -8.39
CA LYS A 269 -7.77 14.71 -8.97
C LYS A 269 -7.62 14.53 -10.48
N HIS A 270 -7.19 15.58 -11.17
CA HIS A 270 -6.90 15.51 -12.60
C HIS A 270 -5.75 14.54 -12.90
N THR A 271 -4.62 14.66 -12.20
CA THR A 271 -3.45 13.78 -12.33
C THR A 271 -3.83 12.31 -12.17
N LEU A 272 -4.55 11.99 -11.09
CA LEU A 272 -4.92 10.62 -10.78
C LEU A 272 -6.00 10.06 -11.70
N THR A 273 -6.96 10.89 -12.12
CA THR A 273 -7.94 10.49 -13.14
C THR A 273 -7.27 10.11 -14.45
N GLN A 274 -6.30 10.89 -14.91
CA GLN A 274 -5.53 10.58 -16.13
C GLN A 274 -4.69 9.30 -15.98
N LEU A 275 -4.06 9.10 -14.81
CA LEU A 275 -3.29 7.89 -14.52
C LEU A 275 -4.20 6.64 -14.58
N ILE A 276 -5.35 6.67 -13.91
CA ILE A 276 -6.24 5.52 -13.83
C ILE A 276 -6.87 5.22 -15.19
N ARG A 277 -7.24 6.24 -15.96
CA ARG A 277 -7.68 6.05 -17.35
C ARG A 277 -6.60 5.48 -18.25
N HIS A 278 -5.35 5.90 -18.09
CA HIS A 278 -4.23 5.30 -18.81
C HIS A 278 -4.05 3.80 -18.51
N LEU A 279 -4.29 3.38 -17.27
CA LEU A 279 -4.15 1.98 -16.85
C LEU A 279 -5.35 1.11 -17.24
N PHE A 280 -6.58 1.63 -17.11
CA PHE A 280 -7.83 0.86 -17.22
C PHE A 280 -8.65 1.17 -18.46
N GLY A 281 -8.33 2.23 -19.20
CA GLY A 281 -9.08 2.72 -20.35
C GLY A 281 -9.95 3.95 -20.04
N GLU A 282 -10.34 4.67 -21.12
CA GLU A 282 -11.00 5.98 -21.04
C GLU A 282 -12.45 5.91 -20.50
N GLU A 283 -13.15 4.79 -20.70
CA GLU A 283 -14.56 4.64 -20.37
C GLU A 283 -14.84 4.25 -18.93
N LEU A 284 -13.81 4.26 -18.07
CA LEU A 284 -13.91 3.85 -16.69
C LEU A 284 -14.73 4.86 -15.87
N GLU A 285 -15.76 4.39 -15.16
CA GLU A 285 -16.47 5.21 -14.17
C GLU A 285 -15.60 5.39 -12.92
N ILE A 286 -15.40 6.64 -12.53
CA ILE A 286 -14.59 7.03 -11.37
C ILE A 286 -15.46 7.84 -10.43
N ARG A 287 -15.36 7.57 -9.13
CA ARG A 287 -15.92 8.43 -8.09
C ARG A 287 -14.88 8.76 -7.04
N TRP A 288 -15.04 9.92 -6.41
CA TRP A 288 -14.22 10.40 -5.32
C TRP A 288 -15.02 10.30 -4.02
N VAL A 289 -14.43 9.70 -3.01
CA VAL A 289 -15.03 9.55 -1.67
C VAL A 289 -14.17 10.34 -0.69
N GLU A 290 -14.81 11.19 0.12
CA GLU A 290 -14.12 11.89 1.20
C GLU A 290 -13.76 10.90 2.30
N CYS A 291 -12.51 10.97 2.79
CA CYS A 291 -12.00 10.13 3.85
C CYS A 291 -11.10 10.93 4.82
N TYR A 292 -10.43 10.26 5.73
CA TYR A 292 -9.53 10.87 6.68
C TYR A 292 -8.19 10.12 6.72
N PHE A 293 -7.10 10.86 6.53
CA PHE A 293 -5.74 10.42 6.84
C PHE A 293 -5.07 11.47 7.74
N PRO A 294 -4.28 11.06 8.76
CA PRO A 294 -3.65 12.01 9.68
C PRO A 294 -2.70 13.00 9.03
N PHE A 295 -2.13 12.66 7.87
CA PHE A 295 -1.08 13.43 7.18
C PHE A 295 -1.57 14.18 5.94
N THR A 296 -2.89 14.19 5.66
CA THR A 296 -3.50 14.96 4.58
C THR A 296 -4.83 15.57 4.98
N HIS A 297 -5.14 16.77 4.48
CA HIS A 297 -6.45 17.40 4.62
C HIS A 297 -6.68 18.52 3.58
N PRO A 298 -7.74 18.45 2.76
CA PRO A 298 -8.72 17.36 2.67
C PRO A 298 -8.12 16.06 2.10
N SER A 299 -8.77 14.93 2.43
CA SER A 299 -8.34 13.59 2.00
C SER A 299 -9.44 12.90 1.21
N PHE A 300 -9.05 12.08 0.24
CA PHE A 300 -9.95 11.41 -0.67
C PHE A 300 -9.47 9.99 -0.97
N GLU A 301 -10.43 9.12 -1.24
CA GLU A 301 -10.23 7.84 -1.90
C GLU A 301 -10.80 7.91 -3.31
N MET A 302 -10.10 7.28 -4.25
CA MET A 302 -10.64 7.07 -5.59
C MET A 302 -11.16 5.66 -5.71
N GLU A 303 -12.41 5.53 -6.12
CA GLU A 303 -13.03 4.26 -6.45
C GLU A 303 -13.36 4.21 -7.94
N VAL A 304 -13.20 3.02 -8.53
CA VAL A 304 -13.54 2.74 -9.92
C VAL A 304 -14.64 1.69 -10.02
N ARG A 305 -15.48 1.79 -11.05
CA ARG A 305 -16.49 0.78 -11.33
C ARG A 305 -15.84 -0.39 -12.04
N PHE A 306 -15.74 -1.53 -11.38
CA PHE A 306 -15.14 -2.73 -11.95
C PHE A 306 -16.04 -3.94 -11.73
N GLN A 307 -16.38 -4.67 -12.80
CA GLN A 307 -17.24 -5.86 -12.78
C GLN A 307 -18.57 -5.69 -12.04
N GLY A 308 -19.11 -4.47 -12.04
CA GLY A 308 -20.41 -4.16 -11.43
C GLY A 308 -20.33 -3.58 -10.00
N ASP A 309 -19.16 -3.61 -9.35
CA ASP A 309 -18.95 -3.10 -8.00
C ASP A 309 -17.96 -1.92 -7.97
N TRP A 310 -17.95 -1.15 -6.88
CA TRP A 310 -16.99 -0.10 -6.63
C TRP A 310 -15.75 -0.67 -5.95
N LEU A 311 -14.59 -0.45 -6.58
CA LEU A 311 -13.28 -0.86 -6.08
C LEU A 311 -12.46 0.38 -5.74
N GLU A 312 -12.04 0.50 -4.48
CA GLU A 312 -11.04 1.47 -4.07
C GLU A 312 -9.69 1.14 -4.70
N VAL A 313 -9.07 2.10 -5.37
CA VAL A 313 -7.78 1.91 -6.06
C VAL A 313 -6.64 2.70 -5.44
N LEU A 314 -6.93 3.84 -4.80
CA LEU A 314 -5.92 4.68 -4.15
C LEU A 314 -6.53 5.62 -3.10
N GLY A 315 -5.68 6.02 -2.14
CA GLY A 315 -5.92 7.12 -1.23
C GLY A 315 -5.03 8.31 -1.55
N CYS A 316 -5.53 9.55 -1.34
CA CYS A 316 -4.77 10.77 -1.62
C CYS A 316 -5.29 11.97 -0.84
N GLY A 317 -4.56 13.08 -0.89
CA GLY A 317 -5.02 14.34 -0.27
C GLY A 317 -4.01 15.48 -0.38
N VAL A 318 -4.44 16.63 0.11
CA VAL A 318 -3.56 17.78 0.30
C VAL A 318 -2.72 17.56 1.55
N MET A 319 -1.41 17.60 1.43
CA MET A 319 -0.49 17.31 2.54
C MET A 319 -0.72 18.27 3.71
N GLU A 320 -0.67 17.77 4.93
CA GLU A 320 -0.72 18.61 6.12
C GLU A 320 0.48 19.54 6.16
N GLN A 321 0.20 20.82 6.42
CA GLN A 321 1.26 21.85 6.43
C GLN A 321 2.27 21.62 7.55
N GLU A 322 1.86 21.04 8.66
CA GLU A 322 2.74 20.65 9.76
C GLU A 322 3.81 19.67 9.30
N LEU A 323 3.46 18.69 8.43
CA LEU A 323 4.42 17.77 7.83
C LEU A 323 5.41 18.55 6.96
N LEU A 324 4.95 19.43 6.07
CA LEU A 324 5.79 20.24 5.19
C LEU A 324 6.71 21.16 5.99
N HIS A 325 6.20 21.77 7.07
CA HIS A 325 6.99 22.58 7.98
C HIS A 325 8.12 21.76 8.63
N SER A 326 7.81 20.55 9.14
CA SER A 326 8.79 19.65 9.73
C SER A 326 9.88 19.19 8.75
N ALA A 327 9.59 19.25 7.46
CA ALA A 327 10.49 18.92 6.37
C ALA A 327 11.25 20.13 5.79
N GLY A 328 11.02 21.36 6.30
CA GLY A 328 11.65 22.57 5.80
C GLY A 328 11.07 23.09 4.47
N ALA A 329 9.82 22.76 4.19
CA ALA A 329 9.06 23.18 3.00
C ALA A 329 7.84 24.05 3.38
N GLU A 330 7.99 24.88 4.41
CA GLU A 330 6.94 25.71 5.00
C GLU A 330 6.32 26.72 4.01
N ASN A 331 7.03 27.08 2.95
CA ASN A 331 6.58 28.02 1.93
C ASN A 331 5.90 27.34 0.73
N LYS A 332 5.57 26.05 0.83
CA LYS A 332 4.95 25.25 -0.23
C LYS A 332 3.67 24.62 0.27
N VAL A 333 2.79 24.30 -0.69
CA VAL A 333 1.62 23.43 -0.52
C VAL A 333 1.74 22.29 -1.51
N GLY A 334 1.07 21.17 -1.25
CA GLY A 334 1.18 20.07 -2.18
C GLY A 334 0.21 18.94 -1.90
N TRP A 335 0.31 17.92 -2.72
CA TRP A 335 -0.50 16.71 -2.61
C TRP A 335 0.35 15.44 -2.55
N ALA A 336 -0.24 14.41 -1.96
CA ALA A 336 0.28 13.07 -1.98
C ALA A 336 -0.82 12.06 -2.35
N PHE A 337 -0.43 10.94 -2.98
CA PHE A 337 -1.28 9.78 -3.18
C PHE A 337 -0.51 8.49 -2.90
N GLY A 338 -1.23 7.41 -2.55
CA GLY A 338 -0.67 6.07 -2.40
C GLY A 338 -1.61 5.02 -2.98
N LEU A 339 -1.04 4.02 -3.65
CA LEU A 339 -1.77 2.90 -4.24
C LEU A 339 -1.03 1.57 -4.04
N GLY A 340 -1.79 0.46 -4.00
CA GLY A 340 -1.26 -0.90 -3.91
C GLY A 340 -1.02 -1.48 -5.29
N LEU A 341 0.23 -1.92 -5.58
CA LEU A 341 0.58 -2.46 -6.90
C LEU A 341 -0.09 -3.81 -7.16
N GLU A 342 -0.20 -4.67 -6.13
CA GLU A 342 -0.86 -5.98 -6.24
C GLU A 342 -2.33 -5.83 -6.62
N ARG A 343 -3.06 -4.92 -5.95
CA ARG A 343 -4.48 -4.69 -6.25
C ARG A 343 -4.69 -4.28 -7.70
N LEU A 344 -3.89 -3.36 -8.20
CA LEU A 344 -3.93 -2.95 -9.61
C LEU A 344 -3.58 -4.11 -10.55
N ALA A 345 -2.53 -4.89 -10.25
CA ALA A 345 -2.12 -6.02 -11.06
C ALA A 345 -3.14 -7.16 -11.07
N MET A 346 -3.76 -7.46 -9.92
CA MET A 346 -4.82 -8.45 -9.81
C MET A 346 -6.01 -8.09 -10.71
N VAL A 347 -6.41 -6.82 -10.71
CA VAL A 347 -7.53 -6.33 -11.53
C VAL A 347 -7.16 -6.31 -13.00
N LEU A 348 -6.03 -5.67 -13.36
CA LEU A 348 -5.63 -5.46 -14.77
C LEU A 348 -5.26 -6.76 -15.49
N PHE A 349 -4.66 -7.70 -14.78
CA PHE A 349 -4.19 -8.95 -15.39
C PHE A 349 -5.10 -10.14 -15.08
N GLY A 350 -6.13 -9.99 -14.24
CA GLY A 350 -7.03 -11.06 -13.83
C GLY A 350 -6.35 -12.11 -12.93
N ILE A 351 -5.38 -11.70 -12.11
CA ILE A 351 -4.68 -12.58 -11.15
C ILE A 351 -5.60 -12.79 -9.95
N PRO A 352 -6.02 -14.04 -9.63
CA PRO A 352 -7.07 -14.29 -8.64
C PRO A 352 -6.58 -14.36 -7.18
N ASP A 353 -5.27 -14.47 -6.96
CA ASP A 353 -4.70 -14.74 -5.63
C ASP A 353 -3.35 -14.04 -5.49
N ILE A 354 -3.20 -13.25 -4.43
CA ILE A 354 -2.00 -12.44 -4.14
C ILE A 354 -0.74 -13.30 -3.95
N ARG A 355 -0.87 -14.57 -3.53
CA ARG A 355 0.27 -15.49 -3.36
C ARG A 355 0.99 -15.78 -4.68
N LEU A 356 0.30 -15.64 -5.82
CA LEU A 356 0.88 -15.86 -7.15
C LEU A 356 2.03 -14.90 -7.46
N PHE A 357 2.01 -13.67 -6.92
CA PHE A 357 3.14 -12.74 -7.09
C PHE A 357 4.44 -13.26 -6.46
N TRP A 358 4.35 -14.14 -5.47
CA TRP A 358 5.50 -14.74 -4.79
C TRP A 358 5.93 -16.08 -5.38
N SER A 359 5.19 -16.57 -6.39
CA SER A 359 5.53 -17.80 -7.12
C SER A 359 6.85 -17.64 -7.87
N LYS A 360 7.63 -18.71 -7.87
CA LYS A 360 8.83 -18.87 -8.70
C LYS A 360 8.56 -19.74 -9.94
N ASP A 361 7.31 -20.14 -10.14
CA ASP A 361 6.94 -21.00 -11.27
C ASP A 361 7.10 -20.23 -12.58
N GLU A 362 7.97 -20.75 -13.43
CA GLU A 362 8.21 -20.14 -14.76
C GLU A 362 6.95 -20.09 -15.62
N ARG A 363 5.98 -21.00 -15.42
CA ARG A 363 4.70 -21.00 -16.16
C ARG A 363 3.86 -19.77 -15.82
N PHE A 364 3.98 -19.24 -14.58
CA PHE A 364 3.39 -17.97 -14.19
C PHE A 364 4.17 -16.79 -14.79
N LEU A 365 5.48 -16.74 -14.49
CA LEU A 365 6.32 -15.59 -14.86
C LEU A 365 6.42 -15.38 -16.38
N LYS A 366 6.50 -16.46 -17.18
CA LYS A 366 6.58 -16.37 -18.64
C LYS A 366 5.37 -15.70 -19.28
N GLN A 367 4.20 -15.71 -18.66
CA GLN A 367 3.01 -15.02 -19.19
C GLN A 367 3.19 -13.50 -19.23
N PHE A 368 4.08 -12.96 -18.42
CA PHE A 368 4.34 -11.52 -18.28
C PHE A 368 5.61 -11.05 -19.01
N HIS A 369 6.22 -11.89 -19.85
CA HIS A 369 7.35 -11.51 -20.70
C HIS A 369 6.86 -10.69 -21.91
N LEU A 370 6.36 -9.47 -21.64
CA LEU A 370 5.84 -8.58 -22.65
C LEU A 370 6.97 -7.92 -23.45
N THR A 371 6.76 -7.73 -24.75
CA THR A 371 7.66 -6.95 -25.61
C THR A 371 7.55 -5.46 -25.32
N ASN A 372 6.32 -4.97 -25.13
CA ASN A 372 6.03 -3.62 -24.67
C ASN A 372 5.25 -3.72 -23.33
N ILE A 373 5.66 -2.92 -22.34
CA ILE A 373 4.99 -2.92 -21.01
C ILE A 373 3.50 -2.58 -21.10
N ASN A 374 3.07 -1.89 -22.16
CA ASN A 374 1.67 -1.49 -22.38
C ASN A 374 0.84 -2.54 -23.13
N ASP A 375 1.46 -3.67 -23.55
CA ASP A 375 0.71 -4.76 -24.16
C ASP A 375 -0.32 -5.34 -23.18
N SER A 376 -1.50 -5.69 -23.69
CA SER A 376 -2.52 -6.34 -22.85
C SER A 376 -2.10 -7.78 -22.54
N VAL A 377 -2.26 -8.18 -21.30
CA VAL A 377 -2.04 -9.55 -20.85
C VAL A 377 -3.15 -9.93 -19.86
N THR A 378 -3.68 -11.14 -20.03
CA THR A 378 -4.64 -11.74 -19.09
C THR A 378 -4.05 -13.03 -18.56
N PHE A 379 -3.95 -13.16 -17.27
CA PHE A 379 -3.43 -14.33 -16.60
C PHE A 379 -4.25 -15.58 -16.95
N GLN A 380 -3.55 -16.63 -17.33
CA GLN A 380 -4.12 -17.96 -17.53
C GLN A 380 -3.75 -18.86 -16.36
N ALA A 381 -4.77 -19.44 -15.72
CA ALA A 381 -4.56 -20.30 -14.56
C ALA A 381 -3.67 -21.50 -14.90
N LEU A 382 -2.69 -21.80 -14.03
CA LEU A 382 -1.73 -22.88 -14.20
C LEU A 382 -2.38 -24.27 -14.10
N GLY A 383 -3.51 -24.36 -13.40
CA GLY A 383 -4.30 -25.56 -13.20
C GLY A 383 -5.46 -25.31 -12.23
N LYS A 384 -6.32 -26.34 -12.08
CA LYS A 384 -7.39 -26.34 -11.09
C LYS A 384 -7.02 -27.33 -9.98
N TYR A 385 -6.39 -26.85 -8.94
CA TYR A 385 -5.99 -27.67 -7.79
C TYR A 385 -7.05 -27.55 -6.70
N PRO A 386 -7.63 -28.69 -6.22
CA PRO A 386 -8.67 -28.66 -5.21
C PRO A 386 -8.11 -28.21 -3.84
N PRO A 387 -8.86 -27.43 -3.07
CA PRO A 387 -8.50 -27.13 -1.70
C PRO A 387 -8.80 -28.32 -0.77
N LEU A 388 -8.05 -28.37 0.33
CA LEU A 388 -8.31 -29.25 1.48
C LEU A 388 -8.69 -28.37 2.67
N PHE A 389 -9.58 -28.85 3.54
CA PHE A 389 -10.13 -28.09 4.64
C PHE A 389 -9.86 -28.83 5.95
N ASN A 390 -9.33 -28.14 6.95
CA ASN A 390 -9.24 -28.64 8.32
C ASN A 390 -9.67 -27.55 9.28
N ASP A 391 -10.35 -27.95 10.35
CA ASP A 391 -10.80 -27.05 11.39
C ASP A 391 -9.93 -27.22 12.65
N ILE A 392 -9.60 -26.12 13.32
CA ILE A 392 -8.87 -26.09 14.58
C ILE A 392 -9.70 -25.35 15.62
N SER A 393 -9.90 -25.96 16.80
CA SER A 393 -10.64 -25.35 17.89
C SER A 393 -9.81 -25.30 19.16
N PHE A 394 -9.89 -24.19 19.91
CA PHE A 394 -9.18 -24.05 21.17
C PHE A 394 -9.83 -23.03 22.09
N TRP A 395 -9.59 -23.17 23.40
CA TRP A 395 -9.92 -22.17 24.41
C TRP A 395 -8.83 -21.10 24.43
N LEU A 396 -9.26 -19.84 24.49
CA LEU A 396 -8.35 -18.70 24.60
C LEU A 396 -7.74 -18.63 26.00
N PRO A 397 -6.48 -18.16 26.14
CA PRO A 397 -5.91 -17.79 27.41
C PRO A 397 -6.66 -16.57 27.99
N ALA A 398 -6.47 -16.29 29.28
CA ALA A 398 -7.13 -15.16 29.94
C ALA A 398 -6.70 -13.81 29.37
N GLU A 399 -5.45 -13.69 28.92
CA GLU A 399 -4.86 -12.47 28.39
C GLU A 399 -3.82 -12.82 27.30
N GLY A 400 -3.46 -11.82 26.48
CA GLY A 400 -2.31 -11.88 25.56
C GLY A 400 -2.55 -12.58 24.23
N TYR A 401 -3.79 -12.99 23.90
CA TYR A 401 -4.13 -13.56 22.59
C TYR A 401 -4.65 -12.48 21.64
N THR A 402 -4.16 -12.50 20.40
CA THR A 402 -4.73 -11.75 19.28
C THR A 402 -4.93 -12.68 18.08
N GLU A 403 -5.92 -12.40 17.24
CA GLU A 403 -6.16 -13.19 16.01
C GLU A 403 -4.96 -13.08 15.05
N THR A 404 -4.33 -11.92 14.97
CA THR A 404 -3.13 -11.71 14.15
C THR A 404 -1.95 -12.56 14.60
N ASP A 405 -1.81 -12.87 15.90
CA ASP A 405 -0.78 -13.81 16.38
C ASP A 405 -1.05 -15.23 15.90
N PHE A 406 -2.33 -15.64 15.85
CA PHE A 406 -2.71 -16.93 15.28
C PHE A 406 -2.47 -16.97 13.76
N TYR A 407 -2.84 -15.92 13.02
CA TYR A 407 -2.56 -15.85 11.58
C TYR A 407 -1.05 -15.91 11.29
N ASP A 408 -0.22 -15.20 12.02
CA ASP A 408 1.24 -15.25 11.86
C ASP A 408 1.82 -16.63 12.20
N LEU A 409 1.28 -17.30 13.20
CA LEU A 409 1.69 -18.66 13.54
C LEU A 409 1.35 -19.63 12.41
N VAL A 410 0.11 -19.58 11.91
CA VAL A 410 -0.35 -20.42 10.78
C VAL A 410 0.51 -20.15 9.54
N ARG A 411 0.76 -18.86 9.23
CA ARG A 411 1.59 -18.44 8.10
C ARG A 411 3.05 -18.90 8.24
N SER A 412 3.58 -18.88 9.45
CA SER A 412 4.97 -19.30 9.72
C SER A 412 5.18 -20.80 9.52
N ILE A 413 4.15 -21.62 9.73
CA ILE A 413 4.22 -23.08 9.62
C ILE A 413 3.72 -23.54 8.25
N GLY A 414 2.52 -23.12 7.85
CA GLY A 414 1.87 -23.54 6.61
C GLY A 414 2.36 -22.81 5.38
N GLY A 415 2.95 -21.61 5.55
CA GLY A 415 3.47 -20.81 4.46
C GLY A 415 2.41 -20.52 3.39
N ASP A 416 2.84 -20.59 2.13
CA ASP A 416 1.99 -20.29 0.97
C ASP A 416 1.02 -21.45 0.62
N LEU A 417 1.05 -22.55 1.37
CA LEU A 417 0.06 -23.64 1.27
C LEU A 417 -1.28 -23.25 1.91
N VAL A 418 -1.28 -22.30 2.83
CA VAL A 418 -2.51 -21.80 3.44
C VAL A 418 -3.11 -20.72 2.55
N GLU A 419 -4.28 -21.01 1.99
CA GLU A 419 -5.02 -20.09 1.14
C GLU A 419 -5.88 -19.12 1.95
N LYS A 420 -6.50 -19.64 3.04
CA LYS A 420 -7.44 -18.87 3.86
C LYS A 420 -7.49 -19.42 5.28
N VAL A 421 -7.65 -18.50 6.24
CA VAL A 421 -8.02 -18.80 7.61
C VAL A 421 -9.29 -18.01 7.93
N GLU A 422 -10.32 -18.66 8.45
CA GLU A 422 -11.62 -18.02 8.70
C GLU A 422 -12.16 -18.46 10.06
N LEU A 423 -12.47 -17.50 10.90
CA LEU A 423 -13.18 -17.78 12.17
C LEU A 423 -14.59 -18.29 11.84
N GLN A 424 -14.84 -19.56 12.16
CA GLN A 424 -16.14 -20.21 11.91
C GLN A 424 -17.09 -20.03 13.08
N ASP A 425 -16.57 -20.10 14.30
CA ASP A 425 -17.39 -20.03 15.51
C ASP A 425 -16.61 -19.43 16.68
N GLN A 426 -17.32 -18.63 17.48
CA GLN A 426 -16.85 -18.10 18.74
C GLN A 426 -17.85 -18.48 19.84
N PHE A 427 -17.43 -19.30 20.78
CA PHE A 427 -18.27 -19.82 21.83
C PHE A 427 -17.79 -19.38 23.22
N THR A 428 -18.69 -18.83 24.03
CA THR A 428 -18.42 -18.51 25.43
C THR A 428 -19.10 -19.54 26.37
N HIS A 429 -18.28 -20.23 27.16
CA HIS A 429 -18.80 -21.26 28.06
C HIS A 429 -19.63 -20.65 29.22
N PRO A 430 -20.93 -21.02 29.38
CA PRO A 430 -21.85 -20.29 30.25
C PRO A 430 -21.50 -20.36 31.74
N LYS A 431 -20.74 -21.36 32.20
CA LYS A 431 -20.35 -21.52 33.59
C LYS A 431 -18.96 -20.96 33.92
N THR A 432 -18.03 -20.99 32.96
CA THR A 432 -16.63 -20.64 33.22
C THR A 432 -16.24 -19.33 32.57
N ASN A 433 -17.08 -18.76 31.72
CA ASN A 433 -16.82 -17.59 30.87
C ASN A 433 -15.59 -17.72 29.98
N LYS A 434 -15.03 -18.93 29.83
CA LYS A 434 -13.95 -19.16 28.86
C LYS A 434 -14.48 -18.98 27.45
N VAL A 435 -13.72 -18.32 26.63
CA VAL A 435 -14.00 -18.13 25.18
C VAL A 435 -13.25 -19.16 24.39
N SER A 436 -13.90 -19.79 23.43
CA SER A 436 -13.31 -20.73 22.48
C SER A 436 -13.50 -20.17 21.07
N HIS A 437 -12.45 -20.26 20.26
CA HIS A 437 -12.51 -19.98 18.83
C HIS A 437 -12.39 -21.30 18.04
N CYS A 438 -13.10 -21.36 16.91
CA CYS A 438 -12.96 -22.40 15.91
C CYS A 438 -12.60 -21.76 14.56
N TYR A 439 -11.45 -22.07 14.03
CA TYR A 439 -10.99 -21.58 12.73
C TYR A 439 -11.01 -22.69 11.70
N ARG A 440 -11.45 -22.37 10.49
CA ARG A 440 -11.26 -23.19 9.29
C ARG A 440 -10.02 -22.73 8.55
N ILE A 441 -9.10 -23.67 8.32
CA ILE A 441 -7.90 -23.44 7.52
C ILE A 441 -8.09 -24.13 6.17
N VAL A 442 -7.97 -23.35 5.10
CA VAL A 442 -8.05 -23.82 3.72
C VAL A 442 -6.64 -23.95 3.18
N TYR A 443 -6.27 -25.17 2.77
CA TYR A 443 -4.97 -25.48 2.20
C TYR A 443 -5.10 -25.64 0.69
N ARG A 444 -4.32 -24.93 -0.08
CA ARG A 444 -4.21 -25.07 -1.54
C ARG A 444 -2.84 -24.62 -2.02
N HIS A 445 -2.18 -25.48 -2.78
CA HIS A 445 -0.99 -25.09 -3.53
C HIS A 445 -1.41 -24.54 -4.90
N MET A 446 -0.71 -23.50 -5.38
CA MET A 446 -1.07 -22.83 -6.64
C MET A 446 -0.54 -23.59 -7.87
N GLU A 447 0.37 -24.52 -7.70
CA GLU A 447 1.15 -25.16 -8.77
C GLU A 447 0.98 -26.68 -8.84
N ARG A 448 0.42 -27.33 -7.80
CA ARG A 448 0.22 -28.80 -7.70
C ARG A 448 -0.94 -29.18 -6.78
N THR A 449 -1.37 -30.42 -6.85
CA THR A 449 -2.31 -30.99 -5.88
C THR A 449 -1.60 -31.29 -4.56
N LEU A 450 -2.25 -31.00 -3.43
CA LEU A 450 -1.81 -31.41 -2.10
C LEU A 450 -2.36 -32.78 -1.74
N SER A 451 -1.58 -33.57 -1.01
CA SER A 451 -2.06 -34.82 -0.41
C SER A 451 -2.66 -34.54 0.97
N GLN A 452 -3.61 -35.41 1.40
CA GLN A 452 -4.20 -35.36 2.73
C GLN A 452 -3.15 -35.51 3.83
N GLU A 453 -2.17 -36.41 3.60
CA GLU A 453 -1.10 -36.67 4.57
C GLU A 453 -0.20 -35.47 4.77
N GLU A 454 0.17 -34.74 3.69
CA GLU A 454 0.95 -33.53 3.76
C GLU A 454 0.23 -32.45 4.57
N VAL A 455 -1.07 -32.25 4.30
CA VAL A 455 -1.89 -31.28 5.03
C VAL A 455 -2.05 -31.67 6.50
N ARG A 456 -2.24 -32.97 6.79
CA ARG A 456 -2.36 -33.48 8.16
C ARG A 456 -1.12 -33.15 9.00
N LEU A 457 0.08 -33.35 8.45
CA LEU A 457 1.34 -33.06 9.15
C LEU A 457 1.48 -31.56 9.45
N ILE A 458 1.16 -30.71 8.47
CA ILE A 458 1.21 -29.25 8.64
C ILE A 458 0.18 -28.80 9.71
N HIS A 459 -1.04 -29.32 9.63
CA HIS A 459 -2.11 -28.98 10.57
C HIS A 459 -1.75 -29.36 12.01
N GLN A 460 -1.23 -30.57 12.23
CA GLN A 460 -0.75 -31.01 13.54
C GLN A 460 0.39 -30.14 14.08
N ALA A 461 1.28 -29.68 13.21
CA ALA A 461 2.33 -28.76 13.62
C ALA A 461 1.76 -27.38 14.04
N ILE A 462 0.67 -26.91 13.39
CA ILE A 462 -0.05 -25.69 13.77
C ILE A 462 -0.73 -25.87 15.13
N GLU A 463 -1.43 -26.99 15.37
CA GLU A 463 -2.07 -27.32 16.63
C GLU A 463 -1.07 -27.27 17.80
N GLN A 464 0.03 -28.00 17.67
CA GLN A 464 1.09 -28.04 18.70
C GLN A 464 1.71 -26.67 18.96
N ALA A 465 1.99 -25.92 17.90
CA ALA A 465 2.57 -24.60 18.03
C ALA A 465 1.60 -23.58 18.63
N ALA A 466 0.29 -23.69 18.37
CA ALA A 466 -0.73 -22.85 18.97
C ALA A 466 -0.75 -23.01 20.49
N GLU A 467 -0.73 -24.25 21.00
CA GLU A 467 -0.68 -24.50 22.45
C GLU A 467 0.62 -23.96 23.07
N GLN A 468 1.77 -24.21 22.43
CA GLN A 468 3.09 -23.86 22.96
C GLN A 468 3.37 -22.36 22.96
N LYS A 469 2.96 -21.65 21.90
CA LYS A 469 3.36 -20.26 21.66
C LYS A 469 2.28 -19.25 22.02
N LEU A 470 1.00 -19.62 21.85
CA LEU A 470 -0.13 -18.71 22.13
C LEU A 470 -0.81 -19.02 23.46
N GLY A 471 -0.39 -20.06 24.17
CA GLY A 471 -0.96 -20.42 25.46
C GLY A 471 -2.43 -20.85 25.40
N VAL A 472 -2.91 -21.21 24.21
CA VAL A 472 -4.28 -21.71 24.01
C VAL A 472 -4.40 -23.16 24.50
N GLN A 473 -5.60 -23.62 24.78
CA GLN A 473 -5.88 -24.99 25.17
C GLN A 473 -6.69 -25.67 24.05
N GLY A 474 -6.10 -26.63 23.35
CA GLY A 474 -6.72 -27.33 22.24
C GLY A 474 -8.01 -28.05 22.59
N ARG A 475 -8.87 -28.17 21.59
CA ARG A 475 -10.11 -28.93 21.57
C ARG A 475 -10.16 -29.80 20.30
N PHE A 476 -9.00 -30.32 19.93
CA PHE A 476 -8.81 -31.10 18.72
C PHE A 476 -9.38 -32.51 18.83
#